data_39d143e99765eaee0e71ce6152be412c
#
_entry.id   39d143e99765eaee0e71ce6152be412c
#
_cell.length_a   1.000
_cell.length_b   1.000
_cell.length_c   1.000
_cell.angle_alpha   90.00
_cell.angle_beta   90.00
_cell.angle_gamma   90.00
#
_symmetry.space_group_name_H-M   'P 1'
#
loop_
_entity.id
_entity.type
_entity.pdbx_description
1 polymer ?
#
loop_
_entity_poly.entity_id
_entity_poly.type
_entity_poly.pdbx_seq_one_letter_code
_entity_poly.pdbx_strand_id
1 'polypeptide(L)'
;MAETVSILAAEDQAVWITNPRAGCTMEMMAKDWMVDPIATQLVDRYGDDLATVAYMNTSGRLKALAGRTGGAVCTSSNAHLVVDAIRKTSEKVFFVPDTHLGRNTAHRLGIDPAKIAVLPPPSMLSRDTCLQDLPGGLETLDQADMILWGGFCGVHTIFTTEHVQWYQAKGWEVHVHPECPLEVVQAADGSGSTNYLWSKVSNALPGAKLAIGTEGHFVQNARRLAETRGVEVRHLADIPDVTAAGCGCATMSRNDPPHLAGMLDLLRRGEAPEINRVLPGDHIDDTSGTRTRLSSSERATLVHDATLALKRMIDITEGANE
;
A
#
# COMPACT_ATOMS: atom_id res chain seq x y z
N MET A 1 4.10 5.63 -5.03
CA MET A 1 3.26 6.72 -5.60
C MET A 1 4.01 7.65 -6.56
N ALA A 2 5.12 8.27 -6.19
CA ALA A 2 5.85 9.17 -7.11
C ALA A 2 6.22 8.50 -8.45
N GLU A 3 6.66 7.25 -8.42
CA GLU A 3 6.94 6.48 -9.63
C GLU A 3 5.69 6.22 -10.49
N THR A 4 4.51 6.05 -9.88
CA THR A 4 3.26 5.96 -10.63
C THR A 4 2.98 7.24 -11.41
N VAL A 5 3.21 8.40 -10.78
CA VAL A 5 3.09 9.70 -11.48
C VAL A 5 4.08 9.77 -12.63
N SER A 6 5.31 9.29 -12.44
CA SER A 6 6.34 9.27 -13.50
C SER A 6 6.02 8.30 -14.65
N ILE A 7 5.33 7.18 -14.37
CA ILE A 7 4.86 6.25 -15.41
C ILE A 7 3.77 6.89 -16.28
N LEU A 8 2.90 7.70 -15.68
CA LEU A 8 1.77 8.33 -16.36
C LEU A 8 2.09 9.74 -16.90
N ALA A 9 3.25 10.29 -16.57
CA ALA A 9 3.66 11.61 -16.98
C ALA A 9 3.86 11.68 -18.51
N ALA A 10 3.48 12.80 -19.13
CA ALA A 10 3.79 13.09 -20.51
C ALA A 10 5.30 13.28 -20.72
N GLU A 11 5.77 13.19 -21.96
CA GLU A 11 7.21 13.25 -22.29
C GLU A 11 7.87 14.57 -21.87
N ASP A 12 7.11 15.67 -21.86
CA ASP A 12 7.56 17.01 -21.46
C ASP A 12 7.46 17.25 -19.95
N GLN A 13 6.92 16.30 -19.18
CA GLN A 13 6.77 16.39 -17.73
C GLN A 13 7.91 15.70 -17.01
N ALA A 14 8.43 16.35 -15.98
CA ALA A 14 9.42 15.78 -15.08
C ALA A 14 8.87 15.65 -13.67
N VAL A 15 9.03 14.45 -13.08
CA VAL A 15 8.59 14.17 -11.72
C VAL A 15 9.78 14.24 -10.78
N TRP A 16 9.62 14.99 -9.69
CA TRP A 16 10.65 15.20 -8.70
C TRP A 16 10.12 14.87 -7.30
N ILE A 17 10.96 14.29 -6.47
CA ILE A 17 10.68 14.02 -5.06
C ILE A 17 11.51 14.95 -4.18
N THR A 18 10.90 15.48 -3.14
CA THR A 18 11.57 16.45 -2.24
C THR A 18 12.74 15.84 -1.50
N ASN A 19 12.60 14.58 -1.08
CA ASN A 19 13.65 13.82 -0.42
C ASN A 19 13.69 12.39 -1.01
N PRO A 20 14.78 11.97 -1.67
CA PRO A 20 14.89 10.66 -2.30
C PRO A 20 14.88 9.48 -1.29
N ARG A 21 15.10 9.77 0.01
CA ARG A 21 14.97 8.78 1.09
C ARG A 21 13.58 8.70 1.71
N ALA A 22 12.62 9.49 1.21
CA ALA A 22 11.23 9.39 1.61
C ALA A 22 10.58 8.23 0.84
N GLY A 23 10.56 7.06 1.46
CA GLY A 23 9.99 5.83 0.90
C GLY A 23 8.72 5.38 1.61
N CYS A 24 8.33 4.14 1.39
CA CYS A 24 7.26 3.46 2.11
C CYS A 24 7.79 2.15 2.69
N THR A 25 7.49 1.85 3.95
CA THR A 25 7.95 0.61 4.59
C THR A 25 7.45 -0.63 3.86
N MET A 26 6.23 -0.60 3.30
CA MET A 26 5.71 -1.70 2.48
C MET A 26 6.53 -1.90 1.20
N GLU A 27 6.90 -0.83 0.51
CA GLU A 27 7.77 -0.91 -0.67
C GLU A 27 9.16 -1.43 -0.29
N MET A 28 9.69 -1.04 0.86
CA MET A 28 10.96 -1.56 1.38
C MET A 28 10.90 -3.06 1.70
N MET A 29 9.72 -3.58 2.06
CA MET A 29 9.49 -5.02 2.29
C MET A 29 9.13 -5.80 1.01
N ALA A 30 9.05 -5.14 -0.14
CA ALA A 30 8.73 -5.75 -1.43
C ALA A 30 9.65 -5.20 -2.53
N LYS A 31 10.95 -5.17 -2.24
CA LYS A 31 11.95 -4.82 -3.24
C LYS A 31 11.97 -5.88 -4.35
N ASP A 32 12.27 -5.45 -5.55
CA ASP A 32 12.27 -6.33 -6.74
C ASP A 32 13.10 -7.60 -6.51
N TRP A 33 14.28 -7.48 -5.91
CA TRP A 33 15.15 -8.62 -5.63
C TRP A 33 14.59 -9.64 -4.62
N MET A 34 13.59 -9.24 -3.81
CA MET A 34 12.86 -10.14 -2.89
C MET A 34 11.68 -10.80 -3.59
N VAL A 35 10.94 -10.02 -4.39
CA VAL A 35 9.67 -10.48 -4.99
C VAL A 35 9.92 -11.24 -6.29
N ASP A 36 10.83 -10.79 -7.15
CA ASP A 36 11.06 -11.38 -8.47
C ASP A 36 11.33 -12.90 -8.43
N PRO A 37 12.17 -13.46 -7.51
CA PRO A 37 12.41 -14.89 -7.48
C PRO A 37 11.15 -15.70 -7.17
N ILE A 38 10.31 -15.22 -6.27
CA ILE A 38 9.04 -15.86 -5.89
C ILE A 38 8.00 -15.69 -7.01
N ALA A 39 7.86 -14.47 -7.52
CA ALA A 39 6.92 -14.16 -8.58
C ALA A 39 7.20 -14.95 -9.86
N THR A 40 8.48 -15.12 -10.23
CA THR A 40 8.88 -15.93 -11.37
C THR A 40 8.43 -17.38 -11.19
N GLN A 41 8.70 -17.99 -10.03
CA GLN A 41 8.26 -19.36 -9.76
C GLN A 41 6.74 -19.51 -9.74
N LEU A 42 6.00 -18.51 -9.24
CA LEU A 42 4.53 -18.52 -9.28
C LEU A 42 4.01 -18.44 -10.71
N VAL A 43 4.59 -17.55 -11.54
CA VAL A 43 4.23 -17.42 -12.96
C VAL A 43 4.57 -18.69 -13.74
N ASP A 44 5.75 -19.27 -13.51
CA ASP A 44 6.18 -20.52 -14.16
C ASP A 44 5.26 -21.70 -13.80
N ARG A 45 4.71 -21.70 -12.57
CA ARG A 45 3.83 -22.76 -12.09
C ARG A 45 2.39 -22.64 -12.57
N TYR A 46 1.84 -21.43 -12.50
CA TYR A 46 0.40 -21.21 -12.72
C TYR A 46 0.07 -20.56 -14.07
N GLY A 47 1.07 -20.00 -14.76
CA GLY A 47 0.87 -19.39 -16.08
C GLY A 47 -0.23 -18.35 -16.10
N ASP A 48 -1.16 -18.51 -17.04
CA ASP A 48 -2.29 -17.58 -17.25
C ASP A 48 -3.36 -17.64 -16.14
N ASP A 49 -3.34 -18.67 -15.28
CA ASP A 49 -4.25 -18.79 -14.14
C ASP A 49 -3.87 -17.85 -12.99
N LEU A 50 -2.67 -17.25 -13.03
CA LEU A 50 -2.18 -16.30 -12.01
C LEU A 50 -2.24 -14.87 -12.49
N ALA A 51 -2.94 -14.01 -11.76
CA ALA A 51 -2.86 -12.56 -11.94
C ALA A 51 -2.28 -11.88 -10.70
N THR A 52 -1.42 -10.87 -10.90
CA THR A 52 -0.84 -10.09 -9.80
C THR A 52 -1.66 -8.84 -9.55
N VAL A 53 -2.10 -8.62 -8.32
CA VAL A 53 -2.68 -7.35 -7.88
C VAL A 53 -1.65 -6.60 -7.04
N ALA A 54 -1.18 -5.47 -7.59
CA ALA A 54 -0.16 -4.66 -6.95
C ALA A 54 -0.76 -3.42 -6.29
N TYR A 55 -0.60 -3.30 -4.98
CA TYR A 55 -1.00 -2.07 -4.29
C TYR A 55 -0.17 -0.87 -4.76
N MET A 56 -0.76 0.30 -4.78
CA MET A 56 -0.16 1.55 -5.28
C MET A 56 1.24 1.84 -4.71
N ASN A 57 1.49 1.45 -3.46
CA ASN A 57 2.76 1.64 -2.76
C ASN A 57 3.77 0.51 -3.05
N THR A 58 3.99 0.23 -4.32
CA THR A 58 5.00 -0.71 -4.84
C THR A 58 5.88 -0.03 -5.89
N SER A 59 6.95 -0.72 -6.32
CA SER A 59 7.81 -0.29 -7.42
C SER A 59 7.09 -0.32 -8.78
N GLY A 60 7.65 0.36 -9.77
CA GLY A 60 7.19 0.28 -11.16
C GLY A 60 7.33 -1.14 -11.73
N ARG A 61 8.34 -1.90 -11.31
CA ARG A 61 8.54 -3.30 -11.73
C ARG A 61 7.40 -4.20 -11.27
N LEU A 62 6.92 -4.05 -10.02
CA LEU A 62 5.77 -4.82 -9.53
C LEU A 62 4.45 -4.42 -10.22
N LYS A 63 4.31 -3.14 -10.59
CA LYS A 63 3.19 -2.71 -11.43
C LYS A 63 3.26 -3.29 -12.84
N ALA A 64 4.48 -3.35 -13.41
CA ALA A 64 4.69 -4.00 -14.70
C ALA A 64 4.41 -5.52 -14.64
N LEU A 65 4.81 -6.19 -13.55
CA LEU A 65 4.44 -7.58 -13.31
C LEU A 65 2.91 -7.74 -13.29
N ALA A 66 2.19 -6.89 -12.56
CA ALA A 66 0.74 -6.90 -12.56
C ALA A 66 0.16 -6.71 -13.98
N GLY A 67 0.76 -5.85 -14.80
CA GLY A 67 0.36 -5.66 -16.19
C GLY A 67 0.53 -6.90 -17.06
N ARG A 68 1.70 -7.55 -16.97
CA ARG A 68 2.04 -8.76 -17.74
C ARG A 68 1.22 -9.98 -17.35
N THR A 69 0.86 -10.12 -16.08
CA THR A 69 0.09 -11.26 -15.58
C THR A 69 -1.43 -11.05 -15.67
N GLY A 70 -1.91 -10.11 -16.48
CA GLY A 70 -3.35 -9.87 -16.60
C GLY A 70 -4.00 -9.18 -15.39
N GLY A 71 -3.23 -8.87 -14.35
CA GLY A 71 -3.71 -8.23 -13.13
C GLY A 71 -3.77 -6.70 -13.21
N ALA A 72 -3.88 -6.04 -12.07
CA ALA A 72 -4.07 -4.60 -11.98
C ALA A 72 -3.36 -3.98 -10.77
N VAL A 73 -3.24 -2.65 -10.77
CA VAL A 73 -2.90 -1.90 -9.56
C VAL A 73 -4.15 -1.73 -8.71
N CYS A 74 -4.01 -1.57 -7.39
CA CYS A 74 -5.10 -1.18 -6.50
C CYS A 74 -4.67 -0.11 -5.50
N THR A 75 -5.65 0.51 -4.87
CA THR A 75 -5.52 1.40 -3.73
C THR A 75 -6.32 0.85 -2.54
N SER A 76 -6.16 1.41 -1.36
CA SER A 76 -6.96 1.01 -0.19
C SER A 76 -8.47 1.26 -0.36
N SER A 77 -8.88 2.11 -1.30
CA SER A 77 -10.30 2.39 -1.57
C SER A 77 -10.94 1.38 -2.51
N ASN A 78 -10.19 0.80 -3.45
CA ASN A 78 -10.72 -0.03 -4.53
C ASN A 78 -10.17 -1.46 -4.57
N ALA A 79 -9.32 -1.87 -3.62
CA ALA A 79 -8.71 -3.21 -3.62
C ALA A 79 -9.74 -4.33 -3.77
N HIS A 80 -10.89 -4.22 -3.10
CA HIS A 80 -11.97 -5.21 -3.20
C HIS A 80 -12.62 -5.26 -4.60
N LEU A 81 -12.80 -4.12 -5.27
CA LEU A 81 -13.31 -4.06 -6.65
C LEU A 81 -12.33 -4.69 -7.62
N VAL A 82 -11.04 -4.36 -7.47
CA VAL A 82 -9.97 -4.87 -8.33
C VAL A 82 -9.83 -6.39 -8.15
N VAL A 83 -9.74 -6.89 -6.92
CA VAL A 83 -9.62 -8.34 -6.66
C VAL A 83 -10.85 -9.09 -7.16
N ASP A 84 -12.07 -8.57 -6.92
CA ASP A 84 -13.30 -9.20 -7.42
C ASP A 84 -13.33 -9.29 -8.96
N ALA A 85 -12.90 -8.21 -9.64
CA ALA A 85 -12.84 -8.21 -11.11
C ALA A 85 -11.78 -9.19 -11.63
N ILE A 86 -10.59 -9.21 -11.05
CA ILE A 86 -9.49 -10.08 -11.49
C ILE A 86 -9.81 -11.56 -11.27
N ARG A 87 -10.46 -11.91 -10.15
CA ARG A 87 -10.89 -13.29 -9.86
C ARG A 87 -11.93 -13.86 -10.85
N LYS A 88 -12.55 -13.03 -11.69
CA LYS A 88 -13.44 -13.47 -12.76
C LYS A 88 -12.69 -13.96 -13.99
N THR A 89 -11.42 -13.62 -14.12
CA THR A 89 -10.58 -13.95 -15.29
C THR A 89 -9.35 -14.78 -14.94
N SER A 90 -9.02 -14.93 -13.67
CA SER A 90 -7.85 -15.69 -13.19
C SER A 90 -8.23 -16.49 -11.94
N GLU A 91 -7.75 -17.73 -11.86
CA GLU A 91 -8.05 -18.62 -10.73
C GLU A 91 -7.33 -18.21 -9.45
N LYS A 92 -6.16 -17.58 -9.58
CA LYS A 92 -5.29 -17.21 -8.48
C LYS A 92 -4.90 -15.73 -8.53
N VAL A 93 -4.92 -15.07 -7.38
CA VAL A 93 -4.47 -13.69 -7.23
C VAL A 93 -3.23 -13.65 -6.36
N PHE A 94 -2.10 -13.20 -6.92
CA PHE A 94 -0.93 -12.82 -6.14
C PHE A 94 -1.04 -11.37 -5.71
N PHE A 95 -1.30 -11.13 -4.41
CA PHE A 95 -1.50 -9.80 -3.85
C PHE A 95 -0.24 -9.28 -3.16
N VAL A 96 0.26 -8.13 -3.61
CA VAL A 96 1.49 -7.50 -3.10
C VAL A 96 1.25 -6.02 -2.77
N PRO A 97 1.89 -5.44 -1.76
CA PRO A 97 2.85 -6.00 -0.82
C PRO A 97 2.28 -6.21 0.59
N ASP A 98 1.02 -5.84 0.85
CA ASP A 98 0.45 -5.74 2.20
C ASP A 98 -0.48 -6.91 2.53
N THR A 99 -0.06 -7.72 3.50
CA THR A 99 -0.83 -8.89 3.98
C THR A 99 -2.17 -8.48 4.59
N HIS A 100 -2.20 -7.39 5.36
CA HIS A 100 -3.41 -6.98 6.07
C HIS A 100 -4.46 -6.45 5.12
N LEU A 101 -4.07 -5.58 4.17
CA LEU A 101 -4.97 -5.13 3.11
C LEU A 101 -5.49 -6.31 2.29
N GLY A 102 -4.62 -7.27 1.96
CA GLY A 102 -5.01 -8.51 1.26
C GLY A 102 -6.02 -9.33 2.05
N ARG A 103 -5.78 -9.58 3.36
CA ARG A 103 -6.71 -10.32 4.25
C ARG A 103 -8.05 -9.60 4.42
N ASN A 104 -8.02 -8.28 4.64
CA ASN A 104 -9.24 -7.48 4.77
C ASN A 104 -10.04 -7.44 3.47
N THR A 105 -9.36 -7.40 2.33
CA THR A 105 -9.97 -7.51 1.00
C THR A 105 -10.63 -8.87 0.81
N ALA A 106 -9.92 -9.96 1.11
CA ALA A 106 -10.44 -11.32 1.02
C ALA A 106 -11.66 -11.53 1.92
N HIS A 107 -11.58 -11.07 3.18
CA HIS A 107 -12.70 -11.12 4.13
C HIS A 107 -13.94 -10.38 3.61
N ARG A 108 -13.75 -9.17 3.08
CA ARG A 108 -14.83 -8.37 2.50
C ARG A 108 -15.50 -9.05 1.31
N LEU A 109 -14.74 -9.83 0.53
CA LEU A 109 -15.21 -10.60 -0.62
C LEU A 109 -15.76 -11.99 -0.25
N GLY A 110 -15.75 -12.36 1.04
CA GLY A 110 -16.21 -13.66 1.51
C GLY A 110 -15.33 -14.84 1.04
N ILE A 111 -14.05 -14.58 0.76
CA ILE A 111 -13.09 -15.64 0.40
C ILE A 111 -12.79 -16.47 1.65
N ASP A 112 -12.94 -17.80 1.53
CA ASP A 112 -12.65 -18.73 2.62
C ASP A 112 -11.19 -18.56 3.09
N PRO A 113 -10.96 -18.35 4.40
CA PRO A 113 -9.60 -18.27 4.95
C PRO A 113 -8.70 -19.46 4.58
N ALA A 114 -9.27 -20.66 4.39
CA ALA A 114 -8.54 -21.83 3.93
C ALA A 114 -8.05 -21.72 2.47
N LYS A 115 -8.57 -20.74 1.71
CA LYS A 115 -8.17 -20.42 0.34
C LYS A 115 -7.19 -19.24 0.25
N ILE A 116 -6.59 -18.87 1.37
CA ILE A 116 -5.62 -17.77 1.45
C ILE A 116 -4.28 -18.32 1.90
N ALA A 117 -3.29 -18.30 1.01
CA ALA A 117 -1.91 -18.58 1.37
C ALA A 117 -1.19 -17.27 1.72
N VAL A 118 -0.47 -17.24 2.83
CA VAL A 118 0.35 -16.08 3.22
C VAL A 118 1.81 -16.48 3.16
N LEU A 119 2.57 -15.76 2.36
CA LEU A 119 4.02 -15.95 2.27
C LEU A 119 4.70 -15.47 3.55
N PRO A 120 5.86 -16.05 3.92
CA PRO A 120 6.63 -15.61 5.07
C PRO A 120 6.97 -14.11 4.98
N PRO A 121 7.27 -13.47 6.13
CA PRO A 121 7.82 -12.12 6.13
C PRO A 121 9.06 -12.02 5.23
N PRO A 122 9.25 -10.91 4.51
CA PRO A 122 10.36 -10.76 3.57
C PRO A 122 11.75 -11.00 4.17
N SER A 123 11.92 -10.76 5.47
CA SER A 123 13.16 -11.03 6.20
C SER A 123 13.53 -12.52 6.28
N MET A 124 12.57 -13.40 6.02
CA MET A 124 12.76 -14.86 5.97
C MET A 124 12.94 -15.40 4.55
N LEU A 125 12.84 -14.53 3.54
CA LEU A 125 12.99 -14.89 2.14
C LEU A 125 14.39 -14.52 1.63
N SER A 126 14.93 -15.31 0.71
CA SER A 126 16.18 -15.07 0.00
C SER A 126 15.97 -15.23 -1.51
N ARG A 127 17.00 -14.89 -2.29
CA ARG A 127 16.97 -15.12 -3.75
C ARG A 127 16.89 -16.60 -4.12
N ASP A 128 17.32 -17.48 -3.22
CA ASP A 128 17.35 -18.93 -3.43
C ASP A 128 16.13 -19.63 -2.80
N THR A 129 15.15 -18.86 -2.29
CA THR A 129 13.93 -19.43 -1.71
C THR A 129 13.11 -20.11 -2.80
N CYS A 130 12.80 -21.40 -2.60
CA CYS A 130 11.93 -22.17 -3.46
C CYS A 130 10.51 -22.24 -2.90
N LEU A 131 9.48 -22.22 -3.75
CA LEU A 131 8.08 -22.31 -3.32
C LEU A 131 7.78 -23.55 -2.50
N GLN A 132 8.42 -24.67 -2.81
CA GLN A 132 8.27 -25.94 -2.09
C GLN A 132 8.79 -25.90 -0.65
N ASP A 133 9.70 -24.97 -0.33
CA ASP A 133 10.31 -24.81 0.98
C ASP A 133 9.53 -23.83 1.88
N LEU A 134 8.50 -23.21 1.33
CA LEU A 134 7.62 -22.30 2.07
C LEU A 134 6.71 -23.06 3.04
N PRO A 135 6.25 -22.46 4.13
CA PRO A 135 5.29 -23.07 5.05
C PRO A 135 4.05 -23.59 4.33
N GLY A 136 3.75 -24.87 4.49
CA GLY A 136 2.68 -25.57 3.80
C GLY A 136 3.00 -26.00 2.36
N GLY A 137 4.19 -25.65 1.86
CA GLY A 137 4.70 -26.10 0.57
C GLY A 137 3.80 -25.74 -0.62
N LEU A 138 3.98 -26.48 -1.71
CA LEU A 138 3.19 -26.28 -2.93
C LEU A 138 1.70 -26.57 -2.74
N GLU A 139 1.35 -27.52 -1.89
CA GLU A 139 -0.05 -27.90 -1.66
C GLU A 139 -0.90 -26.71 -1.16
N THR A 140 -0.38 -25.94 -0.22
CA THR A 140 -1.06 -24.73 0.27
C THR A 140 -1.23 -23.70 -0.83
N LEU A 141 -0.22 -23.51 -1.68
CA LEU A 141 -0.30 -22.56 -2.81
C LEU A 141 -1.29 -23.05 -3.88
N ASP A 142 -1.32 -24.35 -4.16
CA ASP A 142 -2.24 -24.94 -5.16
C ASP A 142 -3.70 -24.82 -4.73
N GLN A 143 -3.98 -24.93 -3.43
CA GLN A 143 -5.33 -24.81 -2.87
C GLN A 143 -5.79 -23.35 -2.72
N ALA A 144 -4.87 -22.39 -2.76
CA ALA A 144 -5.19 -20.97 -2.50
C ALA A 144 -5.80 -20.28 -3.74
N ASP A 145 -6.85 -19.49 -3.51
CA ASP A 145 -7.38 -18.52 -4.48
C ASP A 145 -6.61 -17.18 -4.39
N MET A 146 -6.08 -16.86 -3.19
CA MET A 146 -5.23 -15.69 -2.99
C MET A 146 -3.92 -16.07 -2.31
N ILE A 147 -2.81 -15.58 -2.89
CA ILE A 147 -1.46 -15.69 -2.35
C ILE A 147 -1.04 -14.28 -1.93
N LEU A 148 -0.84 -14.07 -0.63
CA LEU A 148 -0.52 -12.77 -0.06
C LEU A 148 0.98 -12.67 0.22
N TRP A 149 1.60 -11.59 -0.23
CA TRP A 149 2.96 -11.24 0.16
C TRP A 149 3.04 -10.91 1.65
N GLY A 150 4.08 -11.39 2.34
CA GLY A 150 4.23 -11.26 3.80
C GLY A 150 4.67 -9.88 4.32
N GLY A 151 4.51 -8.80 3.53
CA GLY A 151 4.77 -7.43 3.95
C GLY A 151 3.60 -6.78 4.67
N PHE A 152 3.83 -5.63 5.30
CA PHE A 152 2.80 -4.90 6.04
C PHE A 152 3.16 -3.42 6.24
N CYS A 153 2.18 -2.59 6.56
CA CYS A 153 2.40 -1.20 6.96
C CYS A 153 2.70 -1.11 8.46
N GLY A 154 3.93 -0.72 8.83
CA GLY A 154 4.34 -0.61 10.23
C GLY A 154 3.56 0.43 11.05
N VAL A 155 2.87 1.37 10.39
CA VAL A 155 2.01 2.36 11.06
C VAL A 155 0.69 1.72 11.50
N HIS A 156 0.10 0.85 10.67
CA HIS A 156 -1.22 0.30 10.94
C HIS A 156 -1.20 -0.97 11.80
N THR A 157 -0.07 -1.66 11.89
CA THR A 157 0.09 -2.86 12.71
C THR A 157 0.23 -2.60 14.20
N ILE A 158 0.36 -1.33 14.63
CA ILE A 158 0.42 -0.98 16.06
C ILE A 158 -0.94 -1.03 16.73
N PHE A 159 -2.04 -0.95 15.97
CA PHE A 159 -3.39 -0.97 16.52
C PHE A 159 -3.80 -2.39 16.91
N THR A 160 -4.46 -2.49 18.07
CA THR A 160 -4.98 -3.74 18.61
C THR A 160 -6.47 -3.64 18.91
N THR A 161 -7.14 -4.76 19.12
CA THR A 161 -8.55 -4.79 19.54
C THR A 161 -8.77 -4.13 20.89
N GLU A 162 -7.76 -4.10 21.78
CA GLU A 162 -7.82 -3.42 23.09
C GLU A 162 -7.95 -1.90 22.91
N HIS A 163 -7.24 -1.31 21.94
CA HIS A 163 -7.41 0.09 21.61
C HIS A 163 -8.85 0.39 21.17
N VAL A 164 -9.41 -0.44 20.31
CA VAL A 164 -10.80 -0.29 19.83
C VAL A 164 -11.79 -0.37 20.99
N GLN A 165 -11.70 -1.43 21.78
CA GLN A 165 -12.60 -1.67 22.92
C GLN A 165 -12.52 -0.56 23.97
N TRP A 166 -11.31 -0.02 24.24
CA TRP A 166 -11.11 1.08 25.20
C TRP A 166 -11.86 2.34 24.80
N TYR A 167 -11.86 2.69 23.51
CA TYR A 167 -12.57 3.85 23.00
C TYR A 167 -14.08 3.59 22.95
N GLN A 168 -14.53 2.44 22.44
CA GLN A 168 -15.94 2.09 22.36
C GLN A 168 -16.61 2.03 23.73
N ALA A 169 -15.92 1.52 24.77
CA ALA A 169 -16.41 1.52 26.15
C ALA A 169 -16.63 2.94 26.73
N LYS A 170 -16.07 3.97 26.10
CA LYS A 170 -16.22 5.38 26.47
C LYS A 170 -17.13 6.17 25.53
N GLY A 171 -17.88 5.45 24.67
CA GLY A 171 -18.82 6.07 23.73
C GLY A 171 -18.17 6.78 22.53
N TRP A 172 -16.97 6.37 22.14
CA TRP A 172 -16.32 6.83 20.93
C TRP A 172 -16.65 5.90 19.77
N GLU A 173 -16.86 6.47 18.59
CA GLU A 173 -16.91 5.74 17.32
C GLU A 173 -15.49 5.53 16.79
N VAL A 174 -15.14 4.30 16.42
CA VAL A 174 -13.78 3.92 16.02
C VAL A 174 -13.74 3.61 14.53
N HIS A 175 -12.90 4.33 13.79
CA HIS A 175 -12.69 4.09 12.36
C HIS A 175 -11.20 3.83 12.06
N VAL A 176 -10.93 2.80 11.26
CA VAL A 176 -9.56 2.34 11.00
C VAL A 176 -9.27 2.23 9.51
N HIS A 177 -8.00 2.30 9.17
CA HIS A 177 -7.53 2.05 7.80
C HIS A 177 -7.50 0.53 7.51
N PRO A 178 -7.80 0.06 6.27
CA PRO A 178 -7.85 -1.37 5.94
C PRO A 178 -6.46 -2.06 5.88
N GLU A 179 -5.37 -1.36 6.15
CA GLU A 179 -4.05 -1.93 6.40
C GLU A 179 -3.86 -2.32 7.88
N CYS A 180 -4.86 -2.10 8.75
CA CYS A 180 -4.85 -2.63 10.11
C CYS A 180 -5.06 -4.15 10.12
N PRO A 181 -4.61 -4.87 11.17
CA PRO A 181 -4.91 -6.28 11.34
C PRO A 181 -6.40 -6.59 11.22
N LEU A 182 -6.74 -7.76 10.68
CA LEU A 182 -8.13 -8.14 10.39
C LEU A 182 -9.03 -8.04 11.62
N GLU A 183 -8.56 -8.51 12.78
CA GLU A 183 -9.27 -8.46 14.05
C GLU A 183 -9.56 -7.04 14.51
N VAL A 184 -8.68 -6.08 14.20
CA VAL A 184 -8.90 -4.66 14.50
C VAL A 184 -9.96 -4.07 13.58
N VAL A 185 -9.89 -4.40 12.28
CA VAL A 185 -10.89 -3.97 11.28
C VAL A 185 -12.28 -4.52 11.63
N GLN A 186 -12.35 -5.77 12.08
CA GLN A 186 -13.62 -6.41 12.48
C GLN A 186 -14.21 -5.83 13.78
N ALA A 187 -13.36 -5.40 14.72
CA ALA A 187 -13.80 -4.81 15.98
C ALA A 187 -14.21 -3.33 15.85
N ALA A 188 -13.68 -2.61 14.87
CA ALA A 188 -13.97 -1.19 14.65
C ALA A 188 -15.38 -0.95 14.12
N ASP A 189 -15.93 0.25 14.36
CA ASP A 189 -17.24 0.67 13.84
C ASP A 189 -17.23 0.91 12.32
N GLY A 190 -16.05 1.04 11.74
CA GLY A 190 -15.89 1.07 10.31
C GLY A 190 -14.44 1.10 9.86
N SER A 191 -14.23 0.70 8.60
CA SER A 191 -12.91 0.68 7.98
C SER A 191 -12.98 1.23 6.55
N GLY A 192 -11.97 2.00 6.16
CA GLY A 192 -11.85 2.53 4.82
C GLY A 192 -10.57 3.33 4.58
N SER A 193 -10.41 3.79 3.35
CA SER A 193 -9.25 4.58 2.92
C SER A 193 -9.12 5.91 3.69
N THR A 194 -8.00 6.60 3.50
CA THR A 194 -7.80 7.96 4.04
C THR A 194 -8.93 8.92 3.64
N ASN A 195 -9.49 8.81 2.44
CA ASN A 195 -10.65 9.60 2.02
C ASN A 195 -11.90 9.26 2.83
N TYR A 196 -12.14 7.99 3.11
CA TYR A 196 -13.23 7.55 3.98
C TYR A 196 -13.07 8.14 5.38
N LEU A 197 -11.87 8.00 5.98
CA LEU A 197 -11.59 8.54 7.31
C LEU A 197 -11.74 10.06 7.36
N TRP A 198 -11.25 10.76 6.35
CA TRP A 198 -11.43 12.21 6.23
C TRP A 198 -12.90 12.59 6.11
N SER A 199 -13.66 11.88 5.30
CA SER A 199 -15.11 12.10 5.13
C SER A 199 -15.86 11.88 6.45
N LYS A 200 -15.50 10.84 7.22
CA LYS A 200 -16.10 10.59 8.54
C LYS A 200 -15.90 11.78 9.49
N VAL A 201 -14.67 12.30 9.57
CA VAL A 201 -14.37 13.47 10.40
C VAL A 201 -15.05 14.74 9.86
N SER A 202 -15.00 14.97 8.54
CA SER A 202 -15.53 16.17 7.92
C SER A 202 -17.07 16.28 8.00
N ASN A 203 -17.76 15.14 8.03
CA ASN A 203 -19.22 15.08 8.07
C ASN A 203 -19.77 14.81 9.48
N ALA A 204 -18.91 14.65 10.48
CA ALA A 204 -19.34 14.42 11.85
C ALA A 204 -20.14 15.61 12.43
N LEU A 205 -21.17 15.31 13.19
CA LEU A 205 -21.99 16.32 13.85
C LEU A 205 -21.29 16.86 15.10
N PRO A 206 -21.57 18.13 15.51
CA PRO A 206 -21.06 18.66 16.77
C PRO A 206 -21.35 17.74 17.96
N GLY A 207 -20.38 17.52 18.83
CA GLY A 207 -20.47 16.59 19.96
C GLY A 207 -20.07 15.15 19.63
N ALA A 208 -19.82 14.81 18.38
CA ALA A 208 -19.31 13.47 18.01
C ALA A 208 -17.88 13.25 18.55
N LYS A 209 -17.58 11.99 18.88
CA LYS A 209 -16.28 11.53 19.39
C LYS A 209 -15.76 10.41 18.48
N LEU A 210 -14.67 10.69 17.77
CA LEU A 210 -14.10 9.78 16.79
C LEU A 210 -12.67 9.37 17.18
N ALA A 211 -12.43 8.08 17.30
CA ALA A 211 -11.07 7.51 17.41
C ALA A 211 -10.64 6.97 16.04
N ILE A 212 -9.52 7.47 15.52
CA ILE A 212 -9.07 7.19 14.15
C ILE A 212 -7.77 6.38 14.18
N GLY A 213 -7.81 5.18 13.60
CA GLY A 213 -6.67 4.27 13.47
C GLY A 213 -6.00 4.41 12.10
N THR A 214 -5.12 5.41 11.97
CA THR A 214 -4.26 5.62 10.81
C THR A 214 -3.04 6.47 11.19
N GLU A 215 -2.29 6.98 10.23
CA GLU A 215 -1.07 7.76 10.41
C GLU A 215 -1.30 9.04 11.24
N GLY A 216 -0.36 9.31 12.15
CA GLY A 216 -0.52 10.36 13.18
C GLY A 216 -0.67 11.78 12.65
N HIS A 217 0.06 12.17 11.58
CA HIS A 217 -0.09 13.51 10.99
C HIS A 217 -1.45 13.68 10.32
N PHE A 218 -1.98 12.62 9.71
CA PHE A 218 -3.35 12.64 9.21
C PHE A 218 -4.34 12.92 10.33
N VAL A 219 -4.24 12.17 11.45
CA VAL A 219 -5.13 12.36 12.60
C VAL A 219 -4.99 13.74 13.21
N GLN A 220 -3.77 14.28 13.29
CA GLN A 220 -3.54 15.63 13.79
C GLN A 220 -4.23 16.69 12.91
N ASN A 221 -4.15 16.57 11.60
CA ASN A 221 -4.83 17.47 10.67
C ASN A 221 -6.36 17.34 10.75
N ALA A 222 -6.85 16.10 10.84
CA ALA A 222 -8.28 15.83 11.03
C ALA A 222 -8.79 16.41 12.35
N ARG A 223 -8.03 16.32 13.44
CA ARG A 223 -8.35 16.92 14.74
C ARG A 223 -8.50 18.43 14.64
N ARG A 224 -7.54 19.12 13.99
CA ARG A 224 -7.60 20.58 13.81
C ARG A 224 -8.86 21.03 13.06
N LEU A 225 -9.26 20.29 12.02
CA LEU A 225 -10.50 20.52 11.30
C LEU A 225 -11.73 20.31 12.20
N ALA A 226 -11.71 19.22 12.98
CA ALA A 226 -12.82 18.79 13.82
C ALA A 226 -13.07 19.76 15.00
N GLU A 227 -12.01 20.27 15.65
CA GLU A 227 -12.08 21.19 16.80
C GLU A 227 -12.91 22.46 16.48
N THR A 228 -12.77 23.02 15.29
CA THR A 228 -13.55 24.22 14.86
C THR A 228 -15.05 23.96 14.72
N ARG A 229 -15.46 22.68 14.77
CA ARG A 229 -16.85 22.23 14.57
C ARG A 229 -17.44 21.57 15.82
N GLY A 230 -16.72 21.57 16.94
CA GLY A 230 -17.16 20.91 18.16
C GLY A 230 -17.16 19.38 18.10
N VAL A 231 -16.29 18.79 17.28
CA VAL A 231 -16.09 17.32 17.17
C VAL A 231 -14.78 16.95 17.82
N GLU A 232 -14.80 15.93 18.67
CA GLU A 232 -13.58 15.39 19.28
C GLU A 232 -12.97 14.30 18.39
N VAL A 233 -11.68 14.45 18.04
CA VAL A 233 -10.92 13.42 17.29
C VAL A 233 -9.68 13.04 18.06
N ARG A 234 -9.46 11.73 18.22
CA ARG A 234 -8.25 11.18 18.84
C ARG A 234 -7.62 10.12 17.94
N HIS A 235 -6.32 10.00 18.09
CA HIS A 235 -5.59 8.88 17.51
C HIS A 235 -5.91 7.59 18.29
N LEU A 236 -6.17 6.50 17.60
CA LEU A 236 -6.62 5.25 18.22
C LEU A 236 -5.62 4.70 19.25
N ALA A 237 -4.33 4.94 19.10
CA ALA A 237 -3.31 4.52 20.05
C ALA A 237 -3.09 5.48 21.23
N ASP A 238 -3.80 6.63 21.29
CA ASP A 238 -3.73 7.58 22.40
C ASP A 238 -4.57 7.08 23.60
N ILE A 239 -4.20 5.96 24.20
CA ILE A 239 -4.82 5.46 25.43
C ILE A 239 -3.83 5.52 26.59
N PRO A 240 -4.30 5.76 27.85
CA PRO A 240 -3.43 5.75 29.03
C PRO A 240 -2.72 4.39 29.17
N ASP A 241 -1.48 4.44 29.70
CA ASP A 241 -0.67 3.27 30.03
C ASP A 241 -0.17 2.43 28.85
N VAL A 242 -0.50 2.78 27.61
CA VAL A 242 0.12 2.24 26.41
C VAL A 242 1.07 3.28 25.84
N THR A 243 2.36 2.99 25.92
CA THR A 243 3.39 3.83 25.26
C THR A 243 3.30 3.59 23.76
N ALA A 244 2.36 4.23 23.08
CA ALA A 244 2.37 4.32 21.64
C ALA A 244 3.59 5.16 21.25
N ALA A 245 4.68 4.51 20.87
CA ALA A 245 5.75 5.17 20.15
C ALA A 245 5.11 5.90 18.96
N GLY A 246 5.38 7.19 18.83
CA GLY A 246 4.71 8.12 17.92
C GLY A 246 4.30 7.51 16.59
N CYS A 247 3.02 7.56 16.31
CA CYS A 247 2.35 6.88 15.20
C CYS A 247 2.56 7.57 13.85
N GLY A 248 3.62 8.35 13.70
CA GLY A 248 4.00 8.98 12.44
C GLY A 248 4.73 8.01 11.51
N CYS A 249 4.50 8.12 10.22
CA CYS A 249 5.28 7.40 9.22
C CYS A 249 6.68 8.02 9.09
N ALA A 250 7.67 7.42 9.74
CA ALA A 250 9.04 7.94 9.82
C ALA A 250 9.71 8.12 8.44
N THR A 251 9.30 7.33 7.44
CA THR A 251 9.83 7.44 6.08
C THR A 251 9.16 8.57 5.30
N MET A 252 7.83 8.69 5.37
CA MET A 252 7.08 9.74 4.66
C MET A 252 7.26 11.12 5.30
N SER A 253 7.51 11.21 6.60
CA SER A 253 7.79 12.48 7.29
C SER A 253 9.05 13.20 6.80
N ARG A 254 9.88 12.53 6.00
CA ARG A 254 11.02 13.14 5.30
C ARG A 254 10.60 14.06 4.15
N ASN A 255 9.35 13.97 3.68
CA ASN A 255 8.75 14.94 2.75
C ASN A 255 8.14 16.10 3.54
N ASP A 256 8.96 16.88 4.18
CA ASP A 256 8.55 18.02 5.00
C ASP A 256 8.57 19.36 4.24
N PRO A 257 7.95 20.42 4.77
CA PRO A 257 7.91 21.73 4.14
C PRO A 257 9.30 22.34 3.84
N PRO A 258 10.33 22.24 4.71
CA PRO A 258 11.67 22.71 4.39
C PRO A 258 12.28 22.03 3.14
N HIS A 259 12.18 20.70 3.03
CA HIS A 259 12.66 19.97 1.84
C HIS A 259 11.87 20.37 0.59
N LEU A 260 10.55 20.59 0.71
CA LEU A 260 9.74 21.07 -0.41
C LEU A 260 10.18 22.45 -0.88
N ALA A 261 10.34 23.40 0.04
CA ALA A 261 10.78 24.76 -0.29
C ALA A 261 12.18 24.76 -0.92
N GLY A 262 13.12 24.00 -0.35
CA GLY A 262 14.46 23.85 -0.91
C GLY A 262 14.45 23.25 -2.31
N MET A 263 13.65 22.21 -2.54
CA MET A 263 13.55 21.57 -3.85
C MET A 263 12.94 22.50 -4.91
N LEU A 264 11.92 23.27 -4.57
CA LEU A 264 11.31 24.25 -5.46
C LEU A 264 12.30 25.37 -5.82
N ASP A 265 13.13 25.83 -4.89
CA ASP A 265 14.16 26.82 -5.17
C ASP A 265 15.27 26.26 -6.09
N LEU A 266 15.71 25.03 -5.84
CA LEU A 266 16.68 24.34 -6.70
C LEU A 266 16.13 24.14 -8.14
N LEU A 267 14.86 23.74 -8.27
CA LEU A 267 14.21 23.62 -9.58
C LEU A 267 14.14 24.97 -10.30
N ARG A 268 13.77 26.04 -9.59
CA ARG A 268 13.71 27.40 -10.14
C ARG A 268 15.06 27.89 -10.67
N ARG A 269 16.17 27.46 -10.03
CA ARG A 269 17.55 27.82 -10.44
C ARG A 269 18.14 26.87 -11.50
N GLY A 270 17.47 25.77 -11.83
CA GLY A 270 18.01 24.72 -12.71
C GLY A 270 19.11 23.88 -12.05
N GLU A 271 19.17 23.85 -10.72
CA GLU A 271 20.20 23.17 -9.91
C GLU A 271 19.65 21.91 -9.20
N ALA A 272 18.46 21.46 -9.58
CA ALA A 272 17.82 20.31 -8.93
C ALA A 272 18.69 19.03 -9.08
N PRO A 273 19.04 18.35 -7.99
CA PRO A 273 19.90 17.17 -8.06
C PRO A 273 19.19 16.02 -8.80
N GLU A 274 19.89 15.36 -9.71
CA GLU A 274 19.35 14.22 -10.47
C GLU A 274 18.86 13.07 -9.60
N ILE A 275 19.39 12.90 -8.40
CA ILE A 275 18.91 11.88 -7.45
C ILE A 275 17.46 12.10 -7.01
N ASN A 276 16.98 13.34 -7.07
CA ASN A 276 15.60 13.70 -6.74
C ASN A 276 14.63 13.49 -7.92
N ARG A 277 15.13 13.26 -9.13
CA ARG A 277 14.29 12.97 -10.30
C ARG A 277 13.79 11.55 -10.26
N VAL A 278 12.48 11.37 -10.35
CA VAL A 278 11.85 10.07 -10.38
C VAL A 278 11.73 9.58 -11.81
N LEU A 279 12.35 8.44 -12.11
CA LEU A 279 12.26 7.77 -13.39
C LEU A 279 11.70 6.36 -13.19
N PRO A 280 10.78 5.88 -14.06
CA PRO A 280 10.19 4.55 -13.92
C PRO A 280 11.24 3.43 -13.93
N GLY A 281 11.19 2.54 -12.96
CA GLY A 281 12.07 1.38 -12.83
C GLY A 281 13.46 1.66 -12.28
N ASP A 282 13.82 2.94 -12.05
CA ASP A 282 15.08 3.26 -11.39
C ASP A 282 14.98 2.91 -9.89
N HIS A 283 16.03 2.31 -9.37
CA HIS A 283 16.16 1.97 -7.96
C HIS A 283 17.24 2.82 -7.29
N ILE A 284 16.96 3.33 -6.12
CA ILE A 284 17.94 3.97 -5.24
C ILE A 284 18.20 3.03 -4.08
N ASP A 285 19.44 2.60 -3.93
CA ASP A 285 19.86 1.83 -2.76
C ASP A 285 19.84 2.70 -1.52
N ASP A 286 19.06 2.30 -0.53
CA ASP A 286 18.81 3.11 0.68
C ASP A 286 20.06 3.28 1.57
N THR A 287 21.04 2.37 1.42
CA THR A 287 22.28 2.39 2.22
C THR A 287 23.36 3.24 1.57
N SER A 288 23.66 2.96 0.29
CA SER A 288 24.74 3.62 -0.43
C SER A 288 24.30 4.92 -1.12
N GLY A 289 22.99 5.10 -1.37
CA GLY A 289 22.45 6.16 -2.19
C GLY A 289 22.73 5.96 -3.68
N THR A 290 23.25 4.80 -4.08
CA THR A 290 23.55 4.49 -5.48
C THR A 290 22.27 4.30 -6.26
N ARG A 291 22.19 4.94 -7.42
CA ARG A 291 21.05 4.80 -8.33
C ARG A 291 21.38 3.79 -9.43
N THR A 292 20.60 2.74 -9.53
CA THR A 292 20.60 1.81 -10.65
C THR A 292 19.61 2.30 -11.69
N ARG A 293 20.05 2.45 -12.95
CA ARG A 293 19.23 2.96 -14.05
C ARG A 293 18.90 1.86 -15.03
N LEU A 294 17.68 1.86 -15.53
CA LEU A 294 17.29 1.06 -16.68
C LEU A 294 17.77 1.70 -18.00
N SER A 295 18.06 0.88 -18.99
CA SER A 295 18.20 1.32 -20.38
C SER A 295 16.87 1.90 -20.88
N SER A 296 16.91 2.67 -21.96
CA SER A 296 15.72 3.27 -22.54
C SER A 296 14.70 2.21 -23.01
N SER A 297 15.15 1.08 -23.55
CA SER A 297 14.28 -0.02 -23.99
C SER A 297 13.62 -0.76 -22.81
N GLU A 298 14.38 -1.07 -21.76
CA GLU A 298 13.84 -1.71 -20.55
C GLU A 298 12.80 -0.81 -19.87
N ARG A 299 13.10 0.50 -19.80
CA ARG A 299 12.16 1.48 -19.23
C ARG A 299 10.88 1.58 -20.06
N ALA A 300 10.97 1.61 -21.40
CA ALA A 300 9.81 1.66 -22.28
C ALA A 300 8.91 0.43 -22.09
N THR A 301 9.49 -0.76 -21.99
CA THR A 301 8.75 -2.00 -21.71
C THR A 301 8.08 -1.94 -20.34
N LEU A 302 8.82 -1.52 -19.30
CA LEU A 302 8.28 -1.38 -17.95
C LEU A 302 7.10 -0.40 -17.90
N VAL A 303 7.25 0.77 -18.53
CA VAL A 303 6.19 1.79 -18.59
C VAL A 303 4.97 1.26 -19.32
N HIS A 304 5.17 0.57 -20.45
CA HIS A 304 4.05 -0.07 -21.17
C HIS A 304 3.27 -1.02 -20.27
N ASP A 305 3.95 -1.99 -19.67
CA ASP A 305 3.33 -3.01 -18.84
C ASP A 305 2.66 -2.43 -17.60
N ALA A 306 3.34 -1.52 -16.89
CA ALA A 306 2.79 -0.85 -15.71
C ALA A 306 1.55 0.00 -16.05
N THR A 307 1.54 0.64 -17.24
CA THR A 307 0.39 1.41 -17.72
C THR A 307 -0.83 0.50 -17.95
N LEU A 308 -0.65 -0.73 -18.42
CA LEU A 308 -1.75 -1.70 -18.55
C LEU A 308 -2.42 -1.97 -17.20
N ALA A 309 -1.62 -2.23 -16.16
CA ALA A 309 -2.15 -2.47 -14.82
C ALA A 309 -2.87 -1.25 -14.21
N LEU A 310 -2.34 -0.05 -14.45
CA LEU A 310 -2.93 1.20 -14.00
C LEU A 310 -4.24 1.52 -14.72
N LYS A 311 -4.31 1.32 -16.04
CA LYS A 311 -5.54 1.49 -16.82
C LYS A 311 -6.62 0.53 -16.36
N ARG A 312 -6.29 -0.77 -16.20
CA ARG A 312 -7.27 -1.74 -15.67
C ARG A 312 -7.84 -1.33 -14.31
N MET A 313 -7.01 -0.78 -13.41
CA MET A 313 -7.50 -0.25 -12.15
C MET A 313 -8.54 0.86 -12.36
N ILE A 314 -8.27 1.80 -13.27
CA ILE A 314 -9.16 2.91 -13.58
C ILE A 314 -10.47 2.38 -14.16
N ASP A 315 -10.39 1.54 -15.20
CA ASP A 315 -11.56 0.98 -15.89
C ASP A 315 -12.45 0.19 -14.92
N ILE A 316 -11.86 -0.65 -14.04
CA ILE A 316 -12.59 -1.40 -13.02
C ILE A 316 -13.27 -0.46 -12.03
N THR A 317 -12.58 0.61 -11.61
CA THR A 317 -13.11 1.52 -10.59
C THR A 317 -14.22 2.42 -11.15
N GLU A 318 -14.08 2.88 -12.39
CA GLU A 318 -15.09 3.70 -13.08
C GLU A 318 -16.32 2.87 -13.42
N GLY A 319 -16.15 1.67 -14.01
CA GLY A 319 -17.27 0.77 -14.32
C GLY A 319 -18.04 0.25 -13.09
N ALA A 320 -17.47 0.34 -11.91
CA ALA A 320 -18.19 0.01 -10.67
C ALA A 320 -19.02 1.19 -10.12
N ASN A 321 -18.83 2.41 -10.65
CA ASN A 321 -19.57 3.62 -10.26
C ASN A 321 -20.72 3.96 -11.23
N GLU A 322 -20.78 3.26 -12.38
CA GLU A 322 -21.92 3.30 -13.32
C GLU A 322 -23.01 2.28 -12.92
#